data_5b5c82ff91e9ee0b93ea86ca784d9d49
#
_entry.id   5b5c82ff91e9ee0b93ea86ca784d9d49
#
_cell.length_a   1.000
_cell.length_b   1.000
_cell.length_c   1.000
_cell.angle_alpha   90.00
_cell.angle_beta   90.00
_cell.angle_gamma   90.00
#
_symmetry.space_group_name_H-M   'P 1'
#
loop_
_entity.id
_entity.type
_entity.pdbx_description
1 polymer ?
#
loop_
_entity_poly.entity_id
_entity_poly.type
_entity_poly.pdbx_seq_one_letter_code
_entity_poly.pdbx_strand_id
1 'polypeptide(L)'
;MKPDAGDVPDGSILLTDGELGDYGKEATTKSGYKYIRYTVPTGNYTVENKAKQSSIFVVSDSNSDDVSASLQLSSSGEKARLTIKDGYHIELSMYAQILLMPEQ
;
A
#
# COMPACT_ATOMS: atom_id res chain seq x y z
N MET A 1 14.41 -14.53 11.95
CA MET A 1 13.58 -14.87 11.18
C MET A 1 12.36 -14.14 11.17
N LYS A 2 11.75 -13.97 10.22
CA LYS A 2 10.77 -13.20 10.06
C LYS A 2 9.58 -13.76 10.19
N PRO A 3 8.82 -13.36 10.80
CA PRO A 3 7.65 -13.97 11.03
C PRO A 3 6.67 -13.57 10.07
N ASP A 4 5.70 -13.57 10.34
CA ASP A 4 4.67 -13.07 9.83
C ASP A 4 4.53 -12.81 8.54
N ALA A 5 3.85 -12.33 8.02
CA ALA A 5 3.60 -12.18 6.70
C ALA A 5 4.37 -13.21 6.00
N GLY A 6 5.12 -13.93 6.73
CA GLY A 6 5.84 -15.01 6.22
C GLY A 6 6.80 -14.58 5.18
N ASP A 7 6.94 -15.34 4.14
CA ASP A 7 7.89 -15.04 3.13
C ASP A 7 7.42 -14.00 2.19
N VAL A 8 8.19 -12.97 2.02
CA VAL A 8 7.93 -11.94 1.03
C VAL A 8 8.71 -12.33 -0.22
N PRO A 9 8.06 -12.60 -1.33
CA PRO A 9 8.78 -12.99 -2.55
C PRO A 9 9.76 -11.90 -2.99
N ASP A 10 10.84 -12.31 -3.63
CA ASP A 10 11.86 -11.37 -4.07
C ASP A 10 11.23 -10.31 -4.97
N GLY A 11 11.58 -9.08 -4.73
CA GLY A 11 11.06 -7.95 -5.49
C GLY A 11 9.70 -7.47 -5.04
N SER A 12 9.07 -8.16 -4.12
CA SER A 12 7.77 -7.75 -3.62
C SER A 12 7.91 -6.78 -2.45
N ILE A 13 6.85 -6.00 -2.22
CA ILE A 13 6.86 -4.98 -1.20
C ILE A 13 5.70 -5.23 -0.26
N LEU A 14 5.99 -5.34 1.04
CA LEU A 14 4.95 -5.49 2.05
C LEU A 14 4.72 -4.14 2.72
N LEU A 15 3.49 -3.65 2.68
CA LEU A 15 3.13 -2.40 3.34
C LEU A 15 2.17 -2.71 4.48
N THR A 16 2.48 -2.21 5.67
CA THR A 16 1.67 -2.40 6.87
C THR A 16 1.29 -1.04 7.43
N ASP A 17 0.00 -0.84 7.68
CA ASP A 17 -0.47 0.43 8.24
C ASP A 17 0.26 0.72 9.56
N GLY A 18 0.72 1.94 9.70
CA GLY A 18 1.43 2.36 10.90
C GLY A 18 2.92 2.13 10.89
N GLU A 19 3.43 1.38 9.90
CA GLU A 19 4.87 1.12 9.81
C GLU A 19 5.44 1.82 8.59
N LEU A 20 6.50 2.58 8.78
CA LEU A 20 7.12 3.31 7.68
C LEU A 20 7.83 2.38 6.71
N GLY A 21 8.62 1.45 7.22
CA GLY A 21 9.41 0.57 6.37
C GLY A 21 10.32 1.37 5.46
N ASP A 22 10.61 0.81 4.30
CA ASP A 22 11.50 1.44 3.34
C ASP A 22 10.78 2.45 2.44
N TYR A 23 9.47 2.38 2.36
CA TYR A 23 8.72 3.18 1.40
C TYR A 23 7.79 4.20 2.04
N GLY A 24 7.60 4.17 3.34
CA GLY A 24 6.66 5.06 4.01
C GLY A 24 7.32 6.34 4.48
N LYS A 25 6.58 7.45 4.39
CA LYS A 25 7.01 8.72 4.93
C LYS A 25 5.85 9.35 5.63
N GLU A 26 6.12 9.97 6.78
CA GLU A 26 5.08 10.67 7.50
C GLU A 26 4.68 11.93 6.76
N ALA A 27 3.39 12.19 6.73
CA ALA A 27 2.84 13.39 6.14
C ALA A 27 1.77 13.95 7.07
N THR A 28 1.41 15.21 6.86
CA THR A 28 0.41 15.87 7.70
C THR A 28 -0.59 16.58 6.80
N THR A 29 -1.87 16.39 7.06
CA THR A 29 -2.91 17.08 6.31
C THR A 29 -2.97 18.55 6.74
N LYS A 30 -3.72 19.35 6.00
CA LYS A 30 -3.90 20.75 6.35
C LYS A 30 -4.56 20.92 7.71
N SER A 31 -5.38 19.96 8.11
CA SER A 31 -6.04 20.02 9.42
C SER A 31 -5.20 19.48 10.56
N GLY A 32 -3.99 19.00 10.25
CA GLY A 32 -3.07 18.55 11.30
C GLY A 32 -3.05 17.05 11.55
N TYR A 33 -3.79 16.27 10.78
CA TYR A 33 -3.75 14.82 10.93
C TYR A 33 -2.47 14.27 10.35
N LYS A 34 -1.83 13.37 11.09
CA LYS A 34 -0.65 12.69 10.60
C LYS A 34 -1.05 11.39 9.92
N TYR A 35 -0.40 11.09 8.82
CA TYR A 35 -0.62 9.84 8.11
C TYR A 35 0.66 9.44 7.38
N ILE A 36 0.67 8.28 6.77
CA ILE A 36 1.86 7.78 6.08
C ILE A 36 1.56 7.67 4.60
N ARG A 37 2.47 8.20 3.78
CA ARG A 37 2.41 8.02 2.34
C ARG A 37 3.45 6.96 1.97
N TYR A 38 3.00 5.94 1.25
CA TYR A 38 3.91 4.89 0.81
C TYR A 38 4.18 5.11 -0.67
N THR A 39 5.43 5.44 -1.01
CA THR A 39 5.83 5.69 -2.39
C THR A 39 6.64 4.51 -2.88
N VAL A 40 6.05 3.71 -3.74
CA VAL A 40 6.70 2.52 -4.27
C VAL A 40 7.13 2.78 -5.71
N PRO A 41 8.06 1.98 -6.27
CA PRO A 41 8.47 2.20 -7.66
C PRO A 41 7.30 2.09 -8.63
N THR A 42 7.38 2.82 -9.72
CA THR A 42 6.33 2.78 -10.74
C THR A 42 6.25 1.40 -11.38
N GLY A 43 5.08 1.02 -11.80
CA GLY A 43 4.89 -0.25 -12.47
C GLY A 43 3.53 -0.86 -12.20
N ASN A 44 3.34 -2.04 -12.72
CA ASN A 44 2.11 -2.80 -12.51
C ASN A 44 2.35 -3.84 -11.44
N TYR A 45 1.38 -4.01 -10.56
CA TYR A 45 1.51 -4.92 -9.44
C TYR A 45 0.26 -5.76 -9.29
N THR A 46 0.43 -6.95 -8.75
CA THR A 46 -0.67 -7.70 -8.15
C THR A 46 -0.59 -7.46 -6.65
N VAL A 47 -1.69 -7.04 -6.05
CA VAL A 47 -1.73 -6.71 -4.63
C VAL A 47 -2.53 -7.77 -3.92
N GLU A 48 -1.99 -8.30 -2.83
CA GLU A 48 -2.67 -9.32 -2.04
C GLU A 48 -2.92 -8.83 -0.63
N ASN A 49 -4.12 -9.08 -0.11
CA ASN A 49 -4.44 -8.75 1.28
C ASN A 49 -3.76 -9.74 2.21
N LYS A 50 -2.86 -9.27 3.03
CA LYS A 50 -2.16 -10.11 4.01
C LYS A 50 -2.73 -9.95 5.42
N ALA A 51 -3.72 -9.07 5.60
CA ALA A 51 -4.34 -8.89 6.90
C ALA A 51 -5.38 -9.99 7.13
N LYS A 52 -5.78 -10.16 8.38
CA LYS A 52 -6.82 -11.14 8.71
C LYS A 52 -8.20 -10.60 8.43
N GLN A 53 -8.32 -9.29 8.30
CA GLN A 53 -9.58 -8.64 7.95
C GLN A 53 -9.40 -7.90 6.64
N SER A 54 -10.37 -7.12 6.24
CA SER A 54 -10.26 -6.40 5.00
C SER A 54 -9.16 -5.34 5.06
N SER A 55 -8.51 -5.11 3.94
CA SER A 55 -7.56 -4.03 3.79
C SER A 55 -8.11 -3.06 2.76
N ILE A 56 -8.17 -1.79 3.13
CA ILE A 56 -8.64 -0.75 2.24
C ILE A 56 -7.49 0.22 2.02
N PHE A 57 -7.28 0.61 0.79
CA PHE A 57 -6.22 1.57 0.51
C PHE A 57 -6.58 2.41 -0.70
N VAL A 58 -5.97 3.58 -0.79
CA VAL A 58 -6.17 4.46 -1.93
C VAL A 58 -4.82 4.79 -2.54
N VAL A 59 -4.83 5.04 -3.85
CA VAL A 59 -3.65 5.49 -4.58
C VAL A 59 -3.96 6.91 -5.04
N SER A 60 -3.10 7.83 -4.69
CA SER A 60 -3.32 9.24 -4.97
C SER A 60 -2.13 9.86 -5.67
N ASP A 61 -2.41 10.89 -6.49
CA ASP A 61 -1.37 11.66 -7.11
C ASP A 61 -0.82 12.64 -6.07
N SER A 62 0.46 12.52 -5.76
CA SER A 62 1.07 13.34 -4.72
C SER A 62 1.06 14.82 -5.04
N ASN A 63 0.99 15.18 -6.34
CA ASN A 63 1.03 16.57 -6.73
C ASN A 63 -0.32 17.26 -6.63
N SER A 64 -1.41 16.54 -6.86
CA SER A 64 -2.74 17.14 -6.86
C SER A 64 -3.61 16.65 -5.71
N ASP A 65 -3.17 15.62 -5.01
CA ASP A 65 -3.93 14.95 -3.95
C ASP A 65 -5.22 14.29 -4.47
N ASP A 66 -5.35 14.16 -5.78
CA ASP A 66 -6.51 13.48 -6.34
C ASP A 66 -6.38 11.97 -6.18
N VAL A 67 -7.45 11.34 -5.75
CA VAL A 67 -7.47 9.89 -5.62
C VAL A 67 -7.59 9.28 -7.01
N SER A 68 -6.64 8.44 -7.35
CA SER A 68 -6.63 7.78 -8.65
C SER A 68 -7.34 6.43 -8.60
N ALA A 69 -7.23 5.74 -7.48
CA ALA A 69 -7.88 4.44 -7.31
C ALA A 69 -8.15 4.21 -5.83
N SER A 70 -9.23 3.50 -5.54
CA SER A 70 -9.57 3.11 -4.18
C SER A 70 -9.92 1.64 -4.23
N LEU A 71 -9.26 0.83 -3.42
CA LEU A 71 -9.46 -0.61 -3.45
C LEU A 71 -9.79 -1.14 -2.07
N GLN A 72 -10.63 -2.17 -2.05
CA GLN A 72 -10.93 -2.88 -0.82
C GLN A 72 -10.73 -4.36 -1.08
N LEU A 73 -9.85 -4.98 -0.35
CA LEU A 73 -9.60 -6.41 -0.41
C LEU A 73 -10.22 -7.01 0.83
N SER A 74 -11.38 -7.61 0.68
CA SER A 74 -12.23 -7.97 1.82
C SER A 74 -11.76 -9.19 2.59
N SER A 75 -11.15 -10.13 1.92
CA SER A 75 -10.74 -11.39 2.55
C SER A 75 -9.24 -11.54 2.54
N SER A 76 -8.72 -12.22 3.55
CA SER A 76 -7.29 -12.54 3.58
C SER A 76 -6.94 -13.34 2.34
N GLY A 77 -5.90 -12.95 1.64
CA GLY A 77 -5.47 -13.60 0.39
C GLY A 77 -6.14 -13.09 -0.85
N GLU A 78 -7.12 -12.20 -0.73
CA GLU A 78 -7.76 -11.62 -1.91
C GLU A 78 -6.76 -10.79 -2.70
N LYS A 79 -6.82 -10.82 -4.01
CA LYS A 79 -5.87 -10.14 -4.88
C LYS A 79 -6.57 -9.19 -5.83
N ALA A 80 -5.84 -8.17 -6.24
CA ALA A 80 -6.30 -7.23 -7.27
C ALA A 80 -5.09 -6.70 -8.02
N ARG A 81 -5.31 -6.10 -9.16
CA ARG A 81 -4.22 -5.52 -9.94
C ARG A 81 -4.19 -4.02 -9.72
N LEU A 82 -3.00 -3.47 -9.73
CA LEU A 82 -2.79 -2.06 -9.44
C LEU A 82 -1.66 -1.51 -10.30
N THR A 83 -1.85 -0.32 -10.85
CA THR A 83 -0.81 0.38 -11.58
C THR A 83 -0.39 1.61 -10.79
N ILE A 84 0.91 1.72 -10.52
CA ILE A 84 1.47 2.88 -9.85
C ILE A 84 2.22 3.72 -10.87
N LYS A 85 1.77 4.95 -11.06
CA LYS A 85 2.41 5.88 -11.97
C LYS A 85 3.40 6.77 -11.20
N ASP A 86 4.28 7.41 -11.94
CA ASP A 86 5.24 8.31 -11.34
C ASP A 86 4.53 9.42 -10.58
N GLY A 87 4.96 9.69 -9.38
CA GLY A 87 4.37 10.73 -8.53
C GLY A 87 3.19 10.28 -7.70
N TYR A 88 2.83 9.01 -7.76
CA TYR A 88 1.71 8.50 -6.98
C TYR A 88 2.19 7.92 -5.64
N HIS A 89 1.31 7.94 -4.66
CA HIS A 89 1.57 7.29 -3.37
C HIS A 89 0.35 6.48 -2.94
N ILE A 90 0.56 5.58 -2.00
CA ILE A 90 -0.49 4.75 -1.44
C ILE A 90 -0.76 5.18 -0.01
N GLU A 91 -2.03 5.26 0.38
CA GLU A 91 -2.43 5.51 1.76
C GLU A 91 -3.23 4.32 2.24
N LEU A 92 -2.82 3.73 3.35
CA LEU A 92 -3.48 2.55 3.91
C LEU A 92 -4.46 2.96 4.99
N SER A 93 -5.59 2.27 5.05
CA SER A 93 -6.54 2.46 6.14
C SER A 93 -6.05 1.68 7.37
N MET A 94 -6.77 1.87 8.48
CA MET A 94 -6.41 1.21 9.73
C MET A 94 -6.35 -0.29 9.59
N TYR A 95 -5.29 -0.89 10.10
CA TYR A 95 -5.04 -2.32 10.10
C TYR A 95 -4.82 -2.95 8.72
N ALA A 96 -4.69 -2.15 7.67
CA ALA A 96 -4.44 -2.69 6.34
C ALA A 96 -3.02 -3.26 6.26
N GLN A 97 -2.89 -4.37 5.58
CA GLN A 97 -1.59 -4.95 5.28
C GLN A 97 -1.67 -5.56 3.90
N ILE A 98 -0.87 -5.06 2.99
CA ILE A 98 -0.92 -5.51 1.59
C ILE A 98 0.46 -5.86 1.08
N LEU A 99 0.51 -6.83 0.20
CA LEU A 99 1.74 -7.25 -0.45
C LEU A 99 1.63 -6.88 -1.93
N LEU A 100 2.58 -6.09 -2.41
CA LEU A 100 2.62 -5.69 -3.80
C LEU A 100 3.64 -6.55 -4.52
N MET A 101 3.18 -7.31 -5.50
CA MET A 101 4.04 -8.20 -6.29
C MET A 101 4.17 -7.63 -7.69
N PRO A 102 5.38 -7.20 -8.11
CA PRO A 102 5.54 -6.62 -9.43
C PRO A 102 5.16 -7.63 -10.52
N GLU A 103 4.47 -7.15 -11.53
CA GLU A 103 4.12 -7.99 -12.68
C GLU A 103 5.24 -7.92 -13.69
N GLN A 104 5.50 -9.04 -14.30
CA GLN A 104 6.56 -9.13 -15.30
C GLN A 104 6.07 -8.67 -16.66
#